data_e0be2f39f8da92e8dc65ee5e5a741aa8
#
_entry.id   e0be2f39f8da92e8dc65ee5e5a741aa8
#
_cell.length_a   1.000
_cell.length_b   1.000
_cell.length_c   1.000
_cell.angle_alpha   90.00
_cell.angle_beta   90.00
_cell.angle_gamma   90.00
#
_symmetry.space_group_name_H-M   'P 1'
#
loop_
_entity.id
_entity.type
_entity.pdbx_description
1 polymer ?
#
loop_
_entity_poly.entity_id
_entity_poly.type
_entity_poly.pdbx_seq_one_letter_code
_entity_poly.pdbx_strand_id
1 'polypeptide(L)'
;MTDTSTNPAERVGPAFSVDGMLLARQKTQQAIRDISGKIVPGMLEEDAVAMAKQVLLDSGLGLSWHPTRVRFGSNTTKPMKVNSDPGIVLQENDIFFLDIAPRFNAWEGDAGQTFTVGNNALYQQCALDAERLFHEVRGVWEKEQLTGRELYEFARVTAESMGWRLNLDLPGHRISDFPHAAIYRGDLAEFEACPSPMRWILEIHILDPEGRFGAFFEDMLLDASCYSRSHMPDADVT
;
A
#
# COMPACT_ATOMS: atom_id res chain seq x y z
N MET A 1 -11.03 20.08 -9.76
CA MET A 1 -11.28 20.55 -8.37
C MET A 1 -10.06 21.36 -7.95
N THR A 2 -10.25 22.55 -7.41
CA THR A 2 -9.17 23.35 -6.82
C THR A 2 -8.73 22.70 -5.51
N ASP A 3 -7.43 22.78 -5.21
CA ASP A 3 -6.88 22.34 -3.92
C ASP A 3 -7.63 23.04 -2.78
N THR A 4 -8.38 22.26 -1.99
CA THR A 4 -9.19 22.78 -0.88
C THR A 4 -8.50 22.57 0.48
N SER A 5 -7.36 21.87 0.53
CA SER A 5 -6.63 21.69 1.78
C SER A 5 -5.93 22.98 2.17
N THR A 6 -6.26 23.48 3.36
CA THR A 6 -5.60 24.64 3.98
C THR A 6 -4.37 24.25 4.78
N ASN A 7 -4.13 22.95 5.00
CA ASN A 7 -2.99 22.44 5.77
C ASN A 7 -1.71 22.46 4.91
N PRO A 8 -0.66 23.19 5.33
CA PRO A 8 0.60 23.27 4.57
C PRO A 8 1.25 21.90 4.30
N ALA A 9 1.06 20.91 5.18
CA ALA A 9 1.57 19.54 5.00
C ALA A 9 0.88 18.80 3.86
N GLU A 10 -0.29 19.22 3.44
CA GLU A 10 -1.10 18.60 2.38
C GLU A 10 -1.08 19.38 1.06
N ARG A 11 -0.26 20.42 0.96
CA ARG A 11 -0.09 21.13 -0.32
C ARG A 11 0.35 20.14 -1.40
N VAL A 12 -0.01 20.45 -2.62
CA VAL A 12 0.33 19.68 -3.82
C VAL A 12 1.18 20.52 -4.75
N GLY A 13 1.89 19.86 -5.65
CA GLY A 13 2.66 20.54 -6.67
C GLY A 13 1.79 20.97 -7.87
N PRO A 14 2.41 21.63 -8.86
CA PRO A 14 1.70 22.19 -10.01
C PRO A 14 1.12 21.17 -10.99
N ALA A 15 1.59 19.93 -10.92
CA ALA A 15 1.13 18.85 -11.80
C ALA A 15 0.00 18.00 -11.18
N PHE A 16 -0.39 18.30 -9.93
CA PHE A 16 -1.44 17.54 -9.27
C PHE A 16 -2.78 17.65 -10.00
N SER A 17 -3.38 16.49 -10.26
CA SER A 17 -4.75 16.40 -10.73
C SER A 17 -5.42 15.15 -10.18
N VAL A 18 -6.71 15.26 -9.86
CA VAL A 18 -7.51 14.13 -9.35
C VAL A 18 -7.47 12.96 -10.32
N ASP A 19 -7.73 13.21 -11.60
CA ASP A 19 -7.77 12.16 -12.61
C ASP A 19 -6.39 11.52 -12.81
N GLY A 20 -5.30 12.32 -12.71
CA GLY A 20 -3.93 11.80 -12.78
C GLY A 20 -3.58 10.89 -11.60
N MET A 21 -3.94 11.28 -10.37
CA MET A 21 -3.73 10.47 -9.18
C MET A 21 -4.54 9.16 -9.25
N LEU A 22 -5.80 9.22 -9.67
CA LEU A 22 -6.64 8.02 -9.83
C LEU A 22 -6.08 7.08 -10.92
N LEU A 23 -5.59 7.64 -12.03
CA LEU A 23 -4.99 6.85 -13.09
C LEU A 23 -3.67 6.19 -12.64
N ALA A 24 -2.81 6.93 -11.91
CA ALA A 24 -1.58 6.36 -11.34
C ALA A 24 -1.91 5.20 -10.38
N ARG A 25 -2.90 5.38 -9.49
CA ARG A 25 -3.39 4.32 -8.61
C ARG A 25 -3.89 3.10 -9.38
N GLN A 26 -4.76 3.30 -10.40
CA GLN A 26 -5.32 2.21 -11.22
C GLN A 26 -4.21 1.39 -11.89
N LYS A 27 -3.22 2.06 -12.49
CA LYS A 27 -2.07 1.40 -13.12
C LYS A 27 -1.21 0.64 -12.11
N THR A 28 -1.02 1.21 -10.91
CA THR A 28 -0.27 0.55 -9.82
C THR A 28 -0.98 -0.71 -9.36
N GLN A 29 -2.29 -0.65 -9.15
CA GLN A 29 -3.09 -1.82 -8.77
C GLN A 29 -3.12 -2.89 -9.88
N GLN A 30 -3.13 -2.49 -11.16
CA GLN A 30 -2.98 -3.45 -12.25
C GLN A 30 -1.61 -4.13 -12.22
N ALA A 31 -0.54 -3.38 -11.97
CA ALA A 31 0.81 -3.94 -11.82
C ALA A 31 0.91 -4.93 -10.64
N ILE A 32 0.25 -4.67 -9.49
CA ILE A 32 0.15 -5.63 -8.38
C ILE A 32 -0.43 -6.97 -8.86
N ARG A 33 -1.55 -6.93 -9.62
CA ARG A 33 -2.17 -8.16 -10.17
C ARG A 33 -1.25 -8.88 -11.15
N ASP A 34 -0.61 -8.15 -12.05
CA ASP A 34 0.27 -8.72 -13.09
C ASP A 34 1.53 -9.34 -12.48
N ILE A 35 2.07 -8.76 -11.41
CA ILE A 35 3.23 -9.28 -10.69
C ILE A 35 2.81 -10.50 -9.86
N SER A 36 1.77 -10.39 -9.04
CA SER A 36 1.33 -11.49 -8.16
C SER A 36 0.98 -12.75 -8.92
N GLY A 37 0.36 -12.63 -10.10
CA GLY A 37 0.03 -13.75 -10.97
C GLY A 37 1.23 -14.49 -11.58
N LYS A 38 2.44 -13.93 -11.47
CA LYS A 38 3.69 -14.56 -11.94
C LYS A 38 4.51 -15.20 -10.81
N ILE A 39 4.17 -14.93 -9.56
CA ILE A 39 4.85 -15.49 -8.39
C ILE A 39 4.32 -16.90 -8.11
N VAL A 40 5.22 -17.88 -8.07
CA VAL A 40 4.89 -19.29 -7.92
C VAL A 40 5.81 -19.97 -6.91
N PRO A 41 5.36 -21.05 -6.24
CA PRO A 41 6.22 -21.85 -5.36
C PRO A 41 7.52 -22.27 -6.04
N GLY A 42 8.60 -22.30 -5.27
CA GLY A 42 9.96 -22.55 -5.76
C GLY A 42 10.70 -21.32 -6.26
N MET A 43 10.05 -20.17 -6.42
CA MET A 43 10.70 -18.91 -6.80
C MET A 43 11.52 -18.34 -5.65
N LEU A 44 12.72 -17.83 -5.94
CA LEU A 44 13.55 -17.12 -5.00
C LEU A 44 13.04 -15.66 -4.84
N GLU A 45 13.04 -15.13 -3.63
CA GLU A 45 12.52 -13.76 -3.37
C GLU A 45 13.24 -12.70 -4.22
N GLU A 46 14.56 -12.81 -4.36
CA GLU A 46 15.39 -11.91 -5.19
C GLU A 46 14.99 -11.97 -6.68
N ASP A 47 14.66 -13.15 -7.18
CA ASP A 47 14.19 -13.33 -8.56
C ASP A 47 12.79 -12.73 -8.74
N ALA A 48 11.91 -12.87 -7.72
CA ALA A 48 10.60 -12.23 -7.72
C ALA A 48 10.71 -10.69 -7.73
N VAL A 49 11.64 -10.11 -6.96
CA VAL A 49 11.92 -8.67 -6.99
C VAL A 49 12.43 -8.23 -8.38
N ALA A 50 13.32 -8.99 -8.98
CA ALA A 50 13.83 -8.70 -10.33
C ALA A 50 12.72 -8.77 -11.39
N MET A 51 11.88 -9.81 -11.31
CA MET A 51 10.71 -9.99 -12.17
C MET A 51 9.70 -8.85 -11.99
N ALA A 52 9.40 -8.45 -10.75
CA ALA A 52 8.49 -7.34 -10.46
C ALA A 52 8.96 -6.03 -11.10
N LYS A 53 10.26 -5.71 -10.98
CA LYS A 53 10.85 -4.53 -11.65
C LYS A 53 10.73 -4.60 -13.16
N GLN A 54 10.90 -5.79 -13.77
CA GLN A 54 10.74 -5.96 -15.21
C GLN A 54 9.30 -5.76 -15.66
N VAL A 55 8.31 -6.29 -14.89
CA VAL A 55 6.88 -6.05 -15.18
C VAL A 55 6.55 -4.56 -15.13
N LEU A 56 7.05 -3.84 -14.12
CA LEU A 56 6.86 -2.38 -14.03
C LEU A 56 7.48 -1.65 -15.24
N LEU A 57 8.69 -2.03 -15.63
CA LEU A 57 9.36 -1.45 -16.79
C LEU A 57 8.56 -1.68 -18.08
N ASP A 58 8.12 -2.91 -18.32
CA ASP A 58 7.37 -3.29 -19.53
C ASP A 58 5.99 -2.60 -19.59
N SER A 59 5.43 -2.27 -18.45
CA SER A 59 4.15 -1.53 -18.30
C SER A 59 4.30 -0.01 -18.37
N GLY A 60 5.51 0.52 -18.64
CA GLY A 60 5.78 1.96 -18.63
C GLY A 60 5.83 2.59 -17.24
N LEU A 61 5.95 1.79 -16.19
CA LEU A 61 6.00 2.18 -14.77
C LEU A 61 7.42 1.96 -14.18
N GLY A 62 8.46 2.01 -14.98
CA GLY A 62 9.81 1.67 -14.57
C GLY A 62 10.49 2.68 -13.62
N LEU A 63 9.90 3.87 -13.43
CA LEU A 63 10.37 4.83 -12.43
C LEU A 63 9.61 4.62 -11.13
N SER A 64 10.35 4.39 -10.04
CA SER A 64 9.75 4.26 -8.70
C SER A 64 10.34 5.32 -7.77
N TRP A 65 9.53 5.81 -6.82
CA TRP A 65 9.97 6.81 -5.86
C TRP A 65 10.46 6.17 -4.54
N HIS A 66 10.15 4.88 -4.30
CA HIS A 66 10.83 4.03 -3.32
C HIS A 66 11.13 2.62 -3.88
N PRO A 67 11.93 1.80 -3.21
CA PRO A 67 12.30 0.48 -3.71
C PRO A 67 11.10 -0.46 -3.81
N THR A 68 10.96 -1.15 -4.95
CA THR A 68 10.03 -2.29 -5.10
C THR A 68 10.38 -3.38 -4.09
N ARG A 69 9.40 -3.83 -3.31
CA ARG A 69 9.52 -4.92 -2.37
C ARG A 69 8.63 -6.09 -2.77
N VAL A 70 9.21 -7.27 -2.71
CA VAL A 70 8.50 -8.56 -2.68
C VAL A 70 9.06 -9.28 -1.48
N ARG A 71 8.21 -9.77 -0.58
CA ARG A 71 8.66 -10.42 0.64
C ARG A 71 7.94 -11.73 0.83
N PHE A 72 8.71 -12.81 1.06
CA PHE A 72 8.21 -14.15 1.23
C PHE A 72 8.35 -14.65 2.67
N GLY A 73 7.39 -15.40 3.15
CA GLY A 73 7.43 -16.13 4.42
C GLY A 73 7.89 -15.26 5.60
N SER A 74 9.01 -15.60 6.22
CA SER A 74 9.54 -14.86 7.38
C SER A 74 9.94 -13.41 7.05
N ASN A 75 10.30 -13.10 5.80
CA ASN A 75 10.59 -11.74 5.39
C ASN A 75 9.36 -10.81 5.41
N THR A 76 8.15 -11.36 5.43
CA THR A 76 6.91 -10.59 5.55
C THR A 76 6.76 -9.87 6.89
N THR A 77 7.58 -10.19 7.89
CA THR A 77 7.61 -9.48 9.18
C THR A 77 8.41 -8.18 9.16
N LYS A 78 9.18 -7.93 8.10
CA LYS A 78 10.17 -6.84 8.06
C LYS A 78 9.56 -5.56 7.51
N PRO A 79 9.80 -4.41 8.16
CA PRO A 79 9.39 -3.11 7.65
C PRO A 79 10.22 -2.69 6.44
N MET A 80 9.78 -1.66 5.72
CA MET A 80 10.39 -1.17 4.48
C MET A 80 11.90 -0.92 4.59
N LYS A 81 12.35 -0.31 5.69
CA LYS A 81 13.76 0.08 5.90
C LYS A 81 14.71 -1.08 6.20
N VAL A 82 14.17 -2.26 6.53
CA VAL A 82 14.95 -3.47 6.83
C VAL A 82 15.08 -4.32 5.58
N ASN A 83 16.30 -4.76 5.27
CA ASN A 83 16.51 -5.67 4.15
C ASN A 83 15.95 -7.06 4.44
N SER A 84 15.50 -7.74 3.39
CA SER A 84 15.16 -9.15 3.45
C SER A 84 16.37 -10.00 3.83
N ASP A 85 16.15 -11.10 4.54
CA ASP A 85 17.14 -12.17 4.62
C ASP A 85 17.26 -12.80 3.23
N PRO A 86 18.48 -13.05 2.76
CA PRO A 86 18.70 -13.57 1.42
C PRO A 86 18.34 -15.06 1.31
N GLY A 87 18.00 -15.48 0.11
CA GLY A 87 17.83 -16.89 -0.21
C GLY A 87 16.49 -17.48 0.25
N ILE A 88 15.51 -16.65 0.57
CA ILE A 88 14.17 -17.13 0.89
C ILE A 88 13.45 -17.57 -0.38
N VAL A 89 12.96 -18.81 -0.36
CA VAL A 89 12.23 -19.46 -1.46
C VAL A 89 10.77 -19.61 -1.07
N LEU A 90 9.85 -19.18 -1.93
CA LEU A 90 8.41 -19.35 -1.72
C LEU A 90 8.04 -20.83 -1.64
N GLN A 91 7.39 -21.24 -0.57
CA GLN A 91 7.00 -22.63 -0.33
C GLN A 91 5.63 -22.93 -0.95
N GLU A 92 5.26 -24.24 -1.05
CA GLU A 92 3.94 -24.68 -1.53
C GLU A 92 2.76 -24.21 -0.67
N ASN A 93 3.02 -23.96 0.62
CA ASN A 93 2.08 -23.33 1.55
C ASN A 93 2.80 -22.14 2.20
N ASP A 94 2.57 -20.94 1.68
CA ASP A 94 3.30 -19.74 2.11
C ASP A 94 2.45 -18.49 1.99
N ILE A 95 3.00 -17.39 2.51
CA ILE A 95 2.45 -16.05 2.45
C ILE A 95 3.49 -15.09 1.87
N PHE A 96 3.06 -14.16 1.02
CA PHE A 96 3.94 -13.12 0.50
C PHE A 96 3.19 -11.81 0.29
N PHE A 97 3.91 -10.70 0.30
CA PHE A 97 3.34 -9.43 -0.10
C PHE A 97 4.20 -8.70 -1.14
N LEU A 98 3.53 -7.84 -1.86
CA LEU A 98 4.10 -6.85 -2.77
C LEU A 98 3.91 -5.47 -2.18
N ASP A 99 4.89 -4.60 -2.41
CA ASP A 99 4.85 -3.18 -2.09
C ASP A 99 5.61 -2.44 -3.21
N ILE A 100 4.88 -1.66 -3.98
CA ILE A 100 5.38 -1.01 -5.19
C ILE A 100 4.91 0.43 -5.28
N ALA A 101 5.84 1.32 -5.58
CA ALA A 101 5.61 2.76 -5.67
C ALA A 101 6.03 3.32 -7.04
N PRO A 102 5.40 2.91 -8.15
CA PRO A 102 5.74 3.43 -9.46
C PRO A 102 5.28 4.86 -9.64
N ARG A 103 5.93 5.55 -10.58
CA ARG A 103 5.47 6.84 -11.09
C ARG A 103 4.79 6.65 -12.43
N PHE A 104 3.64 7.27 -12.60
CA PHE A 104 3.00 7.41 -13.90
C PHE A 104 2.99 8.89 -14.29
N ASN A 105 3.78 9.27 -15.30
CA ASN A 105 4.04 10.66 -15.67
C ASN A 105 4.55 11.47 -14.46
N ALA A 106 3.79 12.49 -14.06
CA ALA A 106 4.10 13.33 -12.91
C ALA A 106 3.50 12.84 -11.59
N TRP A 107 2.67 11.80 -11.60
CA TRP A 107 1.93 11.33 -10.42
C TRP A 107 2.58 10.11 -9.79
N GLU A 108 2.54 10.07 -8.48
CA GLU A 108 2.97 8.94 -7.69
C GLU A 108 1.86 7.91 -7.58
N GLY A 109 2.19 6.65 -7.86
CA GLY A 109 1.37 5.51 -7.48
C GLY A 109 1.99 4.83 -6.26
N ASP A 110 1.17 4.17 -5.48
CA ASP A 110 1.57 3.36 -4.35
C ASP A 110 0.51 2.33 -4.04
N ALA A 111 0.93 1.08 -3.87
CA ALA A 111 0.04 -0.01 -3.48
C ALA A 111 0.82 -1.19 -2.95
N GLY A 112 0.28 -1.80 -1.91
CA GLY A 112 0.77 -3.05 -1.35
C GLY A 112 -0.36 -4.01 -1.07
N GLN A 113 -0.09 -5.29 -1.29
CA GLN A 113 -1.07 -6.36 -1.05
C GLN A 113 -0.40 -7.67 -0.72
N THR A 114 -1.03 -8.42 0.20
CA THR A 114 -0.63 -9.76 0.59
C THR A 114 -1.39 -10.83 -0.16
N PHE A 115 -0.68 -11.89 -0.52
CA PHE A 115 -1.17 -13.07 -1.22
C PHE A 115 -0.73 -14.33 -0.49
N THR A 116 -1.42 -15.44 -0.75
CA THR A 116 -1.07 -16.74 -0.21
C THR A 116 -0.99 -17.78 -1.31
N VAL A 117 -0.12 -18.77 -1.13
CA VAL A 117 -0.10 -20.00 -1.92
C VAL A 117 -0.43 -21.18 -1.03
N GLY A 118 -1.06 -22.21 -1.62
CA GLY A 118 -1.52 -23.38 -0.87
C GLY A 118 -2.79 -23.12 -0.06
N ASN A 119 -2.96 -23.85 1.04
CA ASN A 119 -4.22 -23.87 1.79
C ASN A 119 -4.06 -23.65 3.30
N ASN A 120 -3.00 -22.98 3.73
CA ASN A 120 -2.81 -22.61 5.13
C ASN A 120 -3.84 -21.57 5.56
N ALA A 121 -4.83 -22.00 6.36
CA ALA A 121 -5.94 -21.15 6.78
C ALA A 121 -5.48 -19.92 7.59
N LEU A 122 -4.38 -20.04 8.37
CA LEU A 122 -3.87 -18.93 9.17
C LEU A 122 -3.24 -17.84 8.28
N TYR A 123 -2.52 -18.22 7.22
CA TYR A 123 -1.97 -17.28 6.24
C TYR A 123 -3.08 -16.56 5.47
N GLN A 124 -4.10 -17.34 5.03
CA GLN A 124 -5.27 -16.78 4.34
C GLN A 124 -6.02 -15.78 5.24
N GLN A 125 -6.21 -16.14 6.52
CA GLN A 125 -6.88 -15.24 7.47
C GLN A 125 -6.06 -13.97 7.69
N CYS A 126 -4.74 -14.05 7.86
CA CYS A 126 -3.87 -12.89 8.04
C CYS A 126 -3.95 -11.95 6.84
N ALA A 127 -3.87 -12.48 5.62
CA ALA A 127 -3.97 -11.68 4.39
C ALA A 127 -5.33 -10.95 4.28
N LEU A 128 -6.43 -11.66 4.55
CA LEU A 128 -7.78 -11.09 4.54
C LEU A 128 -7.97 -10.04 5.65
N ASP A 129 -7.42 -10.29 6.84
CA ASP A 129 -7.57 -9.36 7.98
C ASP A 129 -6.76 -8.07 7.77
N ALA A 130 -5.61 -8.10 7.08
CA ALA A 130 -4.87 -6.89 6.73
C ALA A 130 -5.70 -5.97 5.81
N GLU A 131 -6.28 -6.53 4.76
CA GLU A 131 -7.16 -5.80 3.84
C GLU A 131 -8.45 -5.33 4.54
N ARG A 132 -9.07 -6.19 5.34
CA ARG A 132 -10.25 -5.87 6.12
C ARG A 132 -9.98 -4.70 7.08
N LEU A 133 -8.88 -4.75 7.83
CA LEU A 133 -8.49 -3.69 8.76
C LEU A 133 -8.27 -2.35 8.04
N PHE A 134 -7.61 -2.36 6.87
CA PHE A 134 -7.51 -1.17 6.04
C PHE A 134 -8.89 -0.57 5.74
N HIS A 135 -9.85 -1.38 5.32
CA HIS A 135 -11.20 -0.90 5.01
C HIS A 135 -11.97 -0.42 6.23
N GLU A 136 -11.77 -1.03 7.40
CA GLU A 136 -12.37 -0.57 8.65
C GLU A 136 -11.80 0.79 9.06
N VAL A 137 -10.47 0.98 9.02
CA VAL A 137 -9.80 2.26 9.31
C VAL A 137 -10.25 3.35 8.33
N ARG A 138 -10.28 3.04 7.03
CA ARG A 138 -10.79 3.96 6.02
C ARG A 138 -12.26 4.33 6.28
N GLY A 139 -13.09 3.37 6.67
CA GLY A 139 -14.51 3.60 6.97
C GLY A 139 -14.73 4.52 8.17
N VAL A 140 -13.90 4.41 9.20
CA VAL A 140 -13.91 5.30 10.38
C VAL A 140 -13.39 6.69 10.00
N TRP A 141 -12.30 6.79 9.23
CA TRP A 141 -11.80 8.04 8.69
C TRP A 141 -12.88 8.84 7.94
N GLU A 142 -13.61 8.17 7.05
CA GLU A 142 -14.65 8.81 6.23
C GLU A 142 -15.83 9.33 7.07
N LYS A 143 -16.18 8.61 8.15
CA LYS A 143 -17.36 8.93 8.98
C LYS A 143 -17.06 9.88 10.13
N GLU A 144 -15.93 9.70 10.80
CA GLU A 144 -15.66 10.32 12.10
C GLU A 144 -14.61 11.44 12.02
N GLN A 145 -13.99 11.63 10.86
CA GLN A 145 -13.02 12.71 10.63
C GLN A 145 -11.84 12.69 11.61
N LEU A 146 -11.37 11.50 11.96
CA LEU A 146 -10.26 11.30 12.89
C LEU A 146 -8.94 11.81 12.33
N THR A 147 -8.05 12.24 13.21
CA THR A 147 -6.66 12.56 12.87
C THR A 147 -5.89 11.31 12.45
N GLY A 148 -4.77 11.47 11.74
CA GLY A 148 -3.91 10.34 11.39
C GLY A 148 -3.48 9.52 12.60
N ARG A 149 -3.15 10.19 13.72
CA ARG A 149 -2.82 9.54 14.99
C ARG A 149 -3.96 8.68 15.53
N GLU A 150 -5.17 9.21 15.54
CA GLU A 150 -6.36 8.49 16.04
C GLU A 150 -6.70 7.31 15.14
N LEU A 151 -6.49 7.41 13.82
CA LEU A 151 -6.68 6.30 12.88
C LEU A 151 -5.73 5.13 13.18
N TYR A 152 -4.45 5.41 13.46
CA TYR A 152 -3.49 4.35 13.80
C TYR A 152 -3.71 3.76 15.19
N GLU A 153 -4.22 4.53 16.14
CA GLU A 153 -4.65 3.98 17.44
C GLU A 153 -5.88 3.06 17.27
N PHE A 154 -6.86 3.46 16.45
CA PHE A 154 -7.98 2.59 16.08
C PHE A 154 -7.49 1.30 15.39
N ALA A 155 -6.57 1.42 14.41
CA ALA A 155 -5.99 0.28 13.72
C ALA A 155 -5.28 -0.68 14.70
N ARG A 156 -4.52 -0.15 15.68
CA ARG A 156 -3.81 -0.95 16.68
C ARG A 156 -4.80 -1.75 17.56
N VAL A 157 -5.80 -1.10 18.11
CA VAL A 157 -6.80 -1.74 18.98
C VAL A 157 -7.59 -2.80 18.20
N THR A 158 -7.94 -2.50 16.96
CA THR A 158 -8.69 -3.43 16.10
C THR A 158 -7.84 -4.64 15.70
N ALA A 159 -6.56 -4.44 15.31
CA ALA A 159 -5.64 -5.54 15.03
C ALA A 159 -5.49 -6.49 16.23
N GLU A 160 -5.31 -5.93 17.44
CA GLU A 160 -5.25 -6.72 18.69
C GLU A 160 -6.52 -7.53 18.93
N SER A 161 -7.70 -6.95 18.66
CA SER A 161 -8.98 -7.66 18.78
C SER A 161 -9.15 -8.81 17.79
N MET A 162 -8.48 -8.72 16.63
CA MET A 162 -8.40 -9.78 15.62
C MET A 162 -7.34 -10.85 15.95
N GLY A 163 -6.51 -10.62 16.97
CA GLY A 163 -5.42 -11.53 17.38
C GLY A 163 -4.08 -11.25 16.70
N TRP A 164 -3.92 -10.08 16.07
CA TRP A 164 -2.69 -9.66 15.39
C TRP A 164 -1.99 -8.52 16.13
N ARG A 165 -0.72 -8.29 15.83
CA ARG A 165 0.00 -7.07 16.25
C ARG A 165 0.11 -6.11 15.07
N LEU A 166 -0.28 -4.86 15.24
CA LEU A 166 0.02 -3.83 14.24
C LEU A 166 1.50 -3.46 14.32
N ASN A 167 2.17 -3.45 13.18
CA ASN A 167 3.54 -2.95 13.05
C ASN A 167 3.51 -1.46 12.68
N LEU A 168 3.95 -0.60 13.61
CA LEU A 168 3.98 0.86 13.43
C LEU A 168 5.26 1.38 12.74
N ASP A 169 6.15 0.49 12.27
CA ASP A 169 7.31 0.89 11.44
C ASP A 169 6.92 1.20 9.98
N LEU A 170 5.63 1.01 9.63
CA LEU A 170 4.99 1.40 8.38
C LEU A 170 3.76 2.25 8.73
N PRO A 171 3.96 3.54 9.01
CA PRO A 171 2.93 4.40 9.63
C PRO A 171 2.13 5.23 8.62
N GLY A 172 2.15 4.87 7.33
CA GLY A 172 1.55 5.65 6.26
C GLY A 172 2.29 6.96 5.97
N HIS A 173 2.09 7.51 4.80
CA HIS A 173 2.82 8.70 4.34
C HIS A 173 2.03 9.53 3.33
N ARG A 174 2.60 10.65 2.93
CA ARG A 174 2.05 11.50 1.86
C ARG A 174 2.19 10.86 0.49
N ILE A 175 1.23 11.19 -0.38
CA ILE A 175 1.29 10.94 -1.82
C ILE A 175 0.82 12.17 -2.59
N SER A 176 1.36 12.42 -3.79
CA SER A 176 0.99 13.58 -4.60
C SER A 176 1.51 13.45 -6.03
N ASP A 177 1.57 14.58 -6.75
CA ASP A 177 2.49 14.72 -7.86
C ASP A 177 3.93 14.72 -7.34
N PHE A 178 4.81 14.07 -8.08
CA PHE A 178 6.19 13.83 -7.65
C PHE A 178 7.03 15.12 -7.63
N PRO A 179 7.82 15.35 -6.59
CA PRO A 179 7.98 14.53 -5.38
C PRO A 179 7.21 15.08 -4.18
N HIS A 180 6.28 14.30 -3.60
CA HIS A 180 5.56 14.68 -2.39
C HIS A 180 6.48 15.06 -1.22
N ALA A 181 7.61 14.36 -1.10
CA ALA A 181 8.61 14.57 -0.05
C ALA A 181 9.29 15.95 -0.10
N ALA A 182 9.12 16.72 -1.18
CA ALA A 182 9.54 18.12 -1.24
C ALA A 182 8.63 19.03 -0.40
N ILE A 183 7.39 18.58 -0.11
CA ILE A 183 6.38 19.35 0.62
C ILE A 183 6.34 18.89 2.08
N TYR A 184 6.22 17.58 2.31
CA TYR A 184 6.10 17.00 3.65
C TYR A 184 6.68 15.58 3.69
N ARG A 185 7.38 15.25 4.79
CA ARG A 185 8.04 13.95 5.01
C ARG A 185 7.59 13.22 6.28
N GLY A 186 6.63 13.78 6.99
CA GLY A 186 6.10 13.17 8.21
C GLY A 186 5.14 12.02 7.91
N ASP A 187 5.00 11.17 8.88
CA ASP A 187 4.18 9.96 8.80
C ASP A 187 2.69 10.27 9.02
N LEU A 188 1.79 9.47 8.43
CA LEU A 188 0.36 9.60 8.65
C LEU A 188 -0.01 9.37 10.11
N ALA A 189 0.62 8.39 10.77
CA ALA A 189 0.40 8.10 12.20
C ALA A 189 0.77 9.26 13.15
N GLU A 190 1.54 10.25 12.68
CA GLU A 190 1.90 11.45 13.44
C GLU A 190 1.08 12.69 13.04
N PHE A 191 0.20 12.56 12.05
CA PHE A 191 -0.55 13.68 11.52
C PHE A 191 -1.70 14.07 12.45
N GLU A 192 -1.66 15.30 12.98
CA GLU A 192 -2.55 15.84 14.00
C GLU A 192 -3.83 16.50 13.43
N ALA A 193 -4.14 16.22 12.16
CA ALA A 193 -5.39 16.66 11.52
C ALA A 193 -6.03 15.49 10.79
N CYS A 194 -7.30 15.64 10.39
CA CYS A 194 -7.95 14.66 9.54
C CYS A 194 -7.29 14.66 8.16
N PRO A 195 -6.80 13.50 7.68
CA PRO A 195 -6.18 13.40 6.36
C PRO A 195 -7.16 13.74 5.25
N SER A 196 -6.74 14.59 4.30
CA SER A 196 -7.55 14.89 3.12
C SER A 196 -7.49 13.73 2.10
N PRO A 197 -8.59 13.46 1.37
CA PRO A 197 -8.60 12.44 0.32
C PRO A 197 -7.49 12.63 -0.71
N MET A 198 -6.95 11.53 -1.24
CA MET A 198 -5.88 11.51 -2.27
C MET A 198 -4.57 12.17 -1.87
N ARG A 199 -4.33 12.43 -0.60
CA ARG A 199 -3.10 13.06 -0.10
C ARG A 199 -2.23 12.11 0.71
N TRP A 200 -2.78 10.98 1.11
CA TRP A 200 -2.15 10.04 2.03
C TRP A 200 -2.32 8.60 1.58
N ILE A 201 -1.30 7.81 1.81
CA ILE A 201 -1.35 6.35 1.81
C ILE A 201 -1.63 5.90 3.24
N LEU A 202 -2.62 5.05 3.41
CA LEU A 202 -2.82 4.30 4.64
C LEU A 202 -2.14 2.95 4.49
N GLU A 203 -1.21 2.63 5.38
CA GLU A 203 -0.48 1.37 5.42
C GLU A 203 -0.93 0.55 6.62
N ILE A 204 -1.30 -0.69 6.39
CA ILE A 204 -1.64 -1.67 7.42
C ILE A 204 -0.70 -2.85 7.32
N HIS A 205 0.19 -2.98 8.28
CA HIS A 205 1.08 -4.13 8.40
C HIS A 205 0.79 -4.85 9.71
N ILE A 206 0.16 -6.02 9.63
CA ILE A 206 -0.13 -6.86 10.81
C ILE A 206 0.81 -8.05 10.87
N LEU A 207 1.18 -8.43 12.07
CA LEU A 207 2.12 -9.49 12.36
C LEU A 207 1.46 -10.58 13.20
N ASP A 208 1.80 -11.82 12.89
CA ASP A 208 1.59 -12.94 13.81
C ASP A 208 2.16 -12.63 15.20
N PRO A 209 1.43 -12.90 16.30
CA PRO A 209 1.90 -12.58 17.66
C PRO A 209 3.28 -13.14 18.00
N GLU A 210 3.63 -14.29 17.43
CA GLU A 210 4.94 -14.94 17.60
C GLU A 210 6.01 -14.40 16.60
N GLY A 211 5.62 -13.50 15.68
CA GLY A 211 6.54 -12.89 14.72
C GLY A 211 7.04 -13.82 13.62
N ARG A 212 6.29 -14.84 13.26
CA ARG A 212 6.68 -15.83 12.24
C ARG A 212 6.44 -15.34 10.82
N PHE A 213 5.39 -14.56 10.62
CA PHE A 213 4.97 -13.98 9.34
C PHE A 213 4.12 -12.72 9.59
N GLY A 214 3.82 -12.01 8.53
CA GLY A 214 2.93 -10.84 8.56
C GLY A 214 2.16 -10.68 7.26
N ALA A 215 1.20 -9.76 7.27
CA ALA A 215 0.45 -9.36 6.09
C ALA A 215 0.41 -7.85 5.98
N PHE A 216 0.50 -7.36 4.76
CA PHE A 216 0.56 -5.96 4.41
C PHE A 216 -0.54 -5.60 3.42
N PHE A 217 -1.22 -4.49 3.66
CA PHE A 217 -2.13 -3.89 2.71
C PHE A 217 -2.02 -2.37 2.79
N GLU A 218 -1.87 -1.74 1.64
CA GLU A 218 -1.86 -0.29 1.53
C GLU A 218 -2.56 0.19 0.27
N ASP A 219 -3.14 1.36 0.38
CA ASP A 219 -3.72 2.08 -0.75
C ASP A 219 -3.90 3.57 -0.38
N MET A 220 -4.17 4.37 -1.39
CA MET A 220 -4.51 5.77 -1.23
C MET A 220 -5.81 5.93 -0.43
N LEU A 221 -5.83 6.82 0.57
CA LEU A 221 -7.05 7.21 1.25
C LEU A 221 -8.00 7.93 0.28
N LEU A 222 -9.07 7.25 -0.08
CA LEU A 222 -10.11 7.75 -0.98
C LEU A 222 -11.47 7.71 -0.30
N ASP A 223 -12.24 8.78 -0.45
CA ASP A 223 -13.65 8.77 -0.08
C ASP A 223 -14.51 7.97 -1.07
N ALA A 224 -15.74 7.67 -0.71
CA ALA A 224 -16.64 6.85 -1.54
C ALA A 224 -16.88 7.43 -2.94
N SER A 225 -16.85 8.77 -3.10
CA SER A 225 -17.05 9.45 -4.39
C SER A 225 -15.87 9.18 -5.34
N CYS A 226 -14.67 9.12 -4.81
CA CYS A 226 -13.45 8.81 -5.56
C CYS A 226 -13.32 7.31 -5.87
N TYR A 227 -13.74 6.43 -4.95
CA TYR A 227 -13.78 4.98 -5.21
C TYR A 227 -14.68 4.63 -6.38
N SER A 228 -15.85 5.25 -6.48
CA SER A 228 -16.80 5.03 -7.59
C SER A 228 -16.22 5.43 -8.94
N ARG A 229 -15.40 6.48 -8.98
CA ARG A 229 -14.73 6.95 -10.22
C ARG A 229 -13.58 6.03 -10.63
N SER A 230 -12.86 5.42 -9.70
CA SER A 230 -11.71 4.55 -9.98
C SER A 230 -12.11 3.17 -10.55
N HIS A 231 -13.40 2.82 -10.57
CA HIS A 231 -13.93 1.56 -11.10
C HIS A 231 -14.71 1.75 -12.42
N MET A 232 -14.74 2.95 -12.98
CA MET A 232 -15.32 3.13 -14.32
C MET A 232 -14.37 2.57 -15.39
N PRO A 233 -14.84 1.74 -16.32
CA PRO A 233 -14.04 1.32 -17.47
C PRO A 233 -13.64 2.57 -18.26
N ASP A 234 -12.43 2.54 -18.84
CA ASP A 234 -11.91 3.60 -19.68
C ASP A 234 -13.00 4.06 -20.68
N ALA A 235 -13.49 5.27 -20.52
CA ALA A 235 -14.21 5.92 -21.59
C ALA A 235 -13.19 6.15 -22.71
N ASP A 236 -13.40 5.50 -23.86
CA ASP A 236 -12.55 5.58 -25.04
C ASP A 236 -12.09 7.02 -25.26
N VAL A 237 -10.80 7.23 -25.05
CA VAL A 237 -10.12 8.46 -25.50
C VAL A 237 -9.80 8.21 -26.97
N THR A 238 -10.75 8.54 -27.82
CA THR A 238 -10.54 8.67 -29.27
C THR A 238 -9.73 9.92 -29.59
#